data_599e7d1f1ab7cae5d7236fd252e04ea4
#
_entry.id   599e7d1f1ab7cae5d7236fd252e04ea4
#
_cell.length_a   1.000
_cell.length_b   1.000
_cell.length_c   1.000
_cell.angle_alpha   90.00
_cell.angle_beta   90.00
_cell.angle_gamma   90.00
#
_symmetry.space_group_name_H-M   'P 1'
#
loop_
_entity.id
_entity.type
_entity.pdbx_description
1 polymer ?
#
loop_
_entity_poly.entity_id
_entity_poly.type
_entity_poly.pdbx_seq_one_letter_code
_entity_poly.pdbx_strand_id
1 'polypeptide(L)'
;EKDRRMLRGMIEGWESAESLPIEFHYDGKKISGIPADFAPVRRVEKKDGMTDAVYTGCDPKTGLRLETTVTTYDDYPVYEIVTYFSNESSQNTPILSDIRAFEGLMEGNRPVLCSNSGDNFSAYGYEDTWTHFQEQAICRFTPQTGRSSDHCFPYFKVQFGDRKGLNIAIGWPAQWMAE
;
A
#
# COMPACT_ATOMS: atom_id res chain seq x y z
N GLU A 1 -4.28 22.40 5.36
CA GLU A 1 -3.27 22.26 6.43
C GLU A 1 -3.62 21.15 7.43
N LYS A 2 -4.89 20.99 7.81
CA LYS A 2 -5.36 19.91 8.72
C LYS A 2 -5.15 18.52 8.12
N ASP A 3 -5.49 18.33 6.86
CA ASP A 3 -5.36 17.05 6.15
C ASP A 3 -3.89 16.68 5.93
N ARG A 4 -3.03 17.65 5.63
CA ARG A 4 -1.58 17.44 5.56
C ARG A 4 -0.98 17.02 6.90
N ARG A 5 -1.48 17.57 8.01
CA ARG A 5 -1.01 17.23 9.36
C ARG A 5 -1.44 15.82 9.76
N MET A 6 -2.66 15.43 9.41
CA MET A 6 -3.15 14.06 9.64
C MET A 6 -2.35 13.05 8.82
N LEU A 7 -2.10 13.35 7.56
CA LEU A 7 -1.34 12.50 6.67
C LEU A 7 0.13 12.40 7.11
N ARG A 8 0.77 13.48 7.55
CA ARG A 8 2.10 13.45 8.14
C ARG A 8 2.18 12.53 9.36
N GLY A 9 1.19 12.57 10.25
CA GLY A 9 1.13 11.66 11.40
C GLY A 9 1.09 10.19 11.01
N MET A 10 0.50 9.84 9.86
CA MET A 10 0.52 8.47 9.34
C MET A 10 1.90 8.06 8.80
N ILE A 11 2.73 9.00 8.37
CA ILE A 11 4.04 8.75 7.75
C ILE A 11 5.20 8.95 8.70
N GLU A 12 5.04 9.73 9.75
CA GLU A 12 6.06 9.84 10.79
C GLU A 12 6.51 8.47 11.30
N GLY A 13 5.64 7.43 11.18
CA GLY A 13 6.00 6.03 11.38
C GLY A 13 6.90 5.42 10.29
N TRP A 14 7.04 6.01 9.10
CA TRP A 14 7.79 5.43 7.96
C TRP A 14 9.14 6.11 7.71
N GLU A 15 9.73 6.70 8.72
CA GLU A 15 11.03 7.37 8.62
C GLU A 15 12.20 6.40 8.55
N SER A 16 12.01 5.16 8.97
CA SER A 16 13.00 4.08 8.84
C SER A 16 12.59 3.06 7.79
N ALA A 17 13.56 2.39 7.19
CA ALA A 17 13.32 1.34 6.22
C ALA A 17 12.53 0.14 6.82
N GLU A 18 12.75 -0.14 8.09
CA GLU A 18 12.08 -1.23 8.82
C GLU A 18 10.60 -0.94 9.12
N SER A 19 10.21 0.34 9.17
CA SER A 19 8.84 0.77 9.46
C SER A 19 8.00 1.03 8.22
N LEU A 20 8.53 0.80 7.01
CA LEU A 20 7.76 0.93 5.78
C LEU A 20 6.55 -0.02 5.78
N PRO A 21 5.40 0.40 5.26
CA PRO A 21 4.15 -0.37 5.33
C PRO A 21 4.09 -1.50 4.29
N ILE A 22 5.20 -2.10 3.97
CA ILE A 22 5.27 -3.28 3.11
C ILE A 22 5.46 -4.54 3.96
N GLU A 23 4.78 -5.61 3.60
CA GLU A 23 4.88 -6.89 4.24
C GLU A 23 4.92 -8.01 3.20
N PHE A 24 5.72 -9.04 3.43
CA PHE A 24 5.81 -10.20 2.53
C PHE A 24 6.37 -11.42 3.28
N HIS A 25 6.17 -12.60 2.71
CA HIS A 25 6.86 -13.80 3.17
C HIS A 25 8.08 -14.07 2.30
N TYR A 26 9.20 -14.36 2.94
CA TYR A 26 10.45 -14.69 2.29
C TYR A 26 11.09 -15.89 2.99
N ASP A 27 11.36 -16.96 2.24
CA ASP A 27 11.83 -18.23 2.79
C ASP A 27 10.94 -18.75 3.95
N GLY A 28 9.62 -18.62 3.78
CA GLY A 28 8.62 -19.00 4.79
C GLY A 28 8.55 -18.11 6.03
N LYS A 29 9.31 -17.02 6.08
CA LYS A 29 9.30 -16.07 7.21
C LYS A 29 8.57 -14.78 6.81
N LYS A 30 7.75 -14.29 7.72
CA LYS A 30 7.12 -12.98 7.58
C LYS A 30 8.15 -11.88 7.76
N ILE A 31 8.21 -10.94 6.84
CA ILE A 31 9.08 -9.76 6.86
C ILE A 31 8.20 -8.51 6.70
N SER A 32 8.47 -7.50 7.52
CA SER A 32 7.85 -6.19 7.46
C SER A 32 8.91 -5.14 7.20
N GLY A 33 8.63 -4.19 6.30
CA GLY A 33 9.62 -3.19 5.88
C GLY A 33 10.83 -3.78 5.16
N ILE A 34 11.94 -3.06 5.19
CA ILE A 34 13.25 -3.54 4.73
C ILE A 34 14.11 -3.84 5.94
N PRO A 35 14.48 -5.12 6.20
CA PRO A 35 15.20 -5.51 7.40
C PRO A 35 16.58 -4.86 7.53
N ALA A 36 17.04 -4.67 8.76
CA ALA A 36 18.37 -4.08 9.05
C ALA A 36 19.53 -4.90 8.45
N ASP A 37 19.41 -6.23 8.38
CA ASP A 37 20.43 -7.11 7.79
C ASP A 37 20.52 -7.02 6.27
N PHE A 38 19.57 -6.35 5.61
CA PHE A 38 19.65 -5.96 4.19
C PHE A 38 20.44 -4.66 4.00
N ALA A 39 21.04 -4.11 5.05
CA ALA A 39 21.82 -2.87 5.04
C ALA A 39 21.07 -1.71 4.35
N PRO A 40 19.89 -1.31 4.83
CA PRO A 40 19.05 -0.34 4.15
C PRO A 40 19.70 1.04 4.04
N VAL A 41 19.52 1.67 2.89
CA VAL A 41 19.98 3.05 2.61
C VAL A 41 18.76 3.87 2.23
N ARG A 42 18.68 5.09 2.76
CA ARG A 42 17.66 6.08 2.41
C ARG A 42 18.28 7.24 1.66
N ARG A 43 17.70 7.63 0.54
CA ARG A 43 17.98 8.88 -0.18
C ARG A 43 16.71 9.69 -0.37
N VAL A 44 16.84 11.00 -0.48
CA VAL A 44 15.72 11.91 -0.72
C VAL A 44 16.00 12.71 -1.97
N GLU A 45 15.07 12.70 -2.91
CA GLU A 45 15.12 13.42 -4.16
C GLU A 45 13.97 14.42 -4.22
N LYS A 46 14.30 15.70 -4.34
CA LYS A 46 13.29 16.75 -4.57
C LYS A 46 13.12 16.97 -6.07
N LYS A 47 11.87 16.96 -6.51
CA LYS A 47 11.43 17.24 -7.88
C LYS A 47 10.43 18.41 -7.83
N ASP A 48 10.09 18.96 -8.99
CA ASP A 48 9.07 20.00 -9.05
C ASP A 48 7.72 19.49 -8.55
N GLY A 49 7.21 20.07 -7.49
CA GLY A 49 5.93 19.73 -6.86
C GLY A 49 5.88 18.41 -6.09
N MET A 50 6.99 17.66 -5.94
CA MET A 50 7.01 16.39 -5.22
C MET A 50 8.38 16.08 -4.60
N THR A 51 8.36 15.18 -3.62
CA THR A 51 9.57 14.66 -2.96
C THR A 51 9.50 13.15 -2.88
N ASP A 52 10.52 12.46 -3.38
CA ASP A 52 10.69 11.02 -3.28
C ASP A 52 11.65 10.68 -2.14
N ALA A 53 11.20 9.85 -1.20
CA ALA A 53 12.05 9.16 -0.26
C ALA A 53 12.25 7.71 -0.74
N VAL A 54 13.44 7.40 -1.21
CA VAL A 54 13.79 6.08 -1.77
C VAL A 54 14.57 5.29 -0.73
N TYR A 55 14.07 4.13 -0.39
CA TYR A 55 14.67 3.16 0.52
C TYR A 55 15.12 1.94 -0.26
N THR A 56 16.37 1.56 -0.15
CA THR A 56 16.92 0.38 -0.82
C THR A 56 17.60 -0.52 0.19
N GLY A 57 17.46 -1.84 0.03
CA GLY A 57 18.17 -2.84 0.82
C GLY A 57 18.36 -4.12 0.03
N CYS A 58 19.44 -4.84 0.29
CA CYS A 58 19.75 -6.08 -0.41
C CYS A 58 20.14 -7.17 0.59
N ASP A 59 19.51 -8.34 0.49
CA ASP A 59 19.94 -9.51 1.26
C ASP A 59 21.33 -9.97 0.78
N PRO A 60 22.36 -9.87 1.60
CA PRO A 60 23.72 -10.24 1.19
C PRO A 60 23.90 -11.75 0.93
N LYS A 61 22.96 -12.58 1.37
CA LYS A 61 23.04 -14.04 1.21
C LYS A 61 22.46 -14.52 -0.12
N THR A 62 21.38 -13.87 -0.58
CA THR A 62 20.59 -14.35 -1.71
C THR A 62 20.59 -13.39 -2.88
N GLY A 63 20.92 -12.10 -2.65
CA GLY A 63 20.86 -11.05 -3.65
C GLY A 63 19.44 -10.50 -3.88
N LEU A 64 18.47 -10.84 -3.04
CA LEU A 64 17.17 -10.18 -3.08
C LEU A 64 17.33 -8.71 -2.73
N ARG A 65 17.00 -7.83 -3.67
CA ARG A 65 16.96 -6.39 -3.46
C ARG A 65 15.53 -5.88 -3.42
N LEU A 66 15.27 -5.03 -2.43
CA LEU A 66 14.07 -4.21 -2.34
C LEU A 66 14.42 -2.76 -2.63
N GLU A 67 13.54 -2.09 -3.38
CA GLU A 67 13.56 -0.64 -3.54
C GLU A 67 12.13 -0.12 -3.33
N THR A 68 11.92 0.66 -2.27
CA THR A 68 10.63 1.28 -1.95
C THR A 68 10.75 2.78 -2.08
N THR A 69 9.90 3.36 -2.93
CA THR A 69 9.77 4.80 -3.08
C THR A 69 8.48 5.26 -2.40
N VAL A 70 8.62 6.25 -1.53
CA VAL A 70 7.50 6.99 -0.94
C VAL A 70 7.52 8.39 -1.52
N THR A 71 6.55 8.69 -2.38
CA THR A 71 6.40 10.01 -3.00
C THR A 71 5.39 10.86 -2.23
N THR A 72 5.76 12.09 -1.92
CA THR A 72 4.90 13.10 -1.31
C THR A 72 4.71 14.28 -2.26
N TYR A 73 3.52 14.87 -2.27
CA TYR A 73 3.16 15.98 -3.16
C TYR A 73 3.05 17.29 -2.37
N ASP A 74 3.67 18.36 -2.89
CA ASP A 74 3.72 19.65 -2.20
C ASP A 74 2.36 20.33 -2.08
N ASP A 75 1.52 20.19 -3.11
CA ASP A 75 0.21 20.85 -3.17
C ASP A 75 -0.95 20.00 -2.62
N TYR A 76 -0.77 18.68 -2.52
CA TYR A 76 -1.82 17.74 -2.16
C TYR A 76 -1.45 16.86 -0.97
N PRO A 77 -2.40 16.52 -0.08
CA PRO A 77 -2.20 15.55 0.98
C PRO A 77 -2.28 14.12 0.40
N VAL A 78 -1.32 13.74 -0.41
CA VAL A 78 -1.26 12.45 -1.11
C VAL A 78 0.09 11.81 -0.90
N TYR A 79 0.10 10.49 -0.76
CA TYR A 79 1.27 9.63 -0.79
C TYR A 79 1.10 8.57 -1.84
N GLU A 80 2.18 8.29 -2.53
CA GLU A 80 2.30 7.14 -3.40
C GLU A 80 3.42 6.25 -2.88
N ILE A 81 3.19 4.96 -2.83
CA ILE A 81 4.16 3.97 -2.37
C ILE A 81 4.31 2.92 -3.44
N VAL A 82 5.52 2.73 -3.91
CA VAL A 82 5.84 1.70 -4.90
C VAL A 82 7.05 0.92 -4.41
N THR A 83 6.94 -0.41 -4.41
CA THR A 83 8.05 -1.30 -4.05
C THR A 83 8.39 -2.22 -5.22
N TYR A 84 9.67 -2.27 -5.54
CA TYR A 84 10.25 -3.19 -6.51
C TYR A 84 11.06 -4.26 -5.79
N PHE A 85 10.91 -5.49 -6.27
CA PHE A 85 11.76 -6.62 -5.90
C PHE A 85 12.61 -6.99 -7.10
N SER A 86 13.89 -7.15 -6.90
CA SER A 86 14.83 -7.59 -7.92
C SER A 86 15.82 -8.61 -7.36
N ASN A 87 16.37 -9.46 -8.23
CA ASN A 87 17.43 -10.38 -7.88
C ASN A 87 18.75 -9.88 -8.48
N GLU A 88 19.70 -9.51 -7.65
CA GLU A 88 21.03 -9.02 -8.06
C GLU A 88 22.10 -10.14 -8.10
N SER A 89 21.71 -11.39 -7.76
CA SER A 89 22.59 -12.54 -7.83
C SER A 89 22.41 -13.35 -9.11
N SER A 90 23.33 -14.26 -9.39
CA SER A 90 23.20 -15.25 -10.47
C SER A 90 22.40 -16.50 -10.06
N GLN A 91 22.00 -16.60 -8.82
CA GLN A 91 21.24 -17.72 -8.26
C GLN A 91 19.79 -17.34 -8.03
N ASN A 92 18.89 -18.32 -8.01
CA ASN A 92 17.52 -18.06 -7.64
C ASN A 92 17.41 -17.65 -6.17
N THR A 93 16.60 -16.63 -5.88
CA THR A 93 16.23 -16.30 -4.50
C THR A 93 15.25 -17.34 -3.96
N PRO A 94 15.11 -17.47 -2.63
CA PRO A 94 13.96 -18.12 -2.02
C PRO A 94 12.63 -17.54 -2.52
N ILE A 95 11.55 -18.30 -2.32
CA ILE A 95 10.22 -17.91 -2.78
C ILE A 95 9.74 -16.67 -2.01
N LEU A 96 9.28 -15.68 -2.77
CA LEU A 96 8.49 -14.57 -2.27
C LEU A 96 7.01 -14.93 -2.38
N SER A 97 6.25 -14.74 -1.30
CA SER A 97 4.80 -14.94 -1.29
C SER A 97 4.10 -13.92 -0.39
N ASP A 98 2.78 -13.86 -0.47
CA ASP A 98 1.92 -12.99 0.35
C ASP A 98 2.43 -11.53 0.39
N ILE A 99 2.76 -10.98 -0.78
CA ILE A 99 3.25 -9.61 -0.89
C ILE A 99 2.08 -8.66 -0.65
N ARG A 100 2.16 -7.90 0.43
CA ARG A 100 1.26 -6.79 0.77
C ARG A 100 1.99 -5.50 0.50
N ALA A 101 1.64 -4.84 -0.59
CA ALA A 101 2.26 -3.57 -0.99
C ALA A 101 1.96 -2.45 0.01
N PHE A 102 0.90 -2.60 0.78
CA PHE A 102 0.54 -1.72 1.88
C PHE A 102 -0.12 -2.55 3.00
N GLU A 103 0.45 -2.51 4.18
CA GLU A 103 -0.12 -3.03 5.42
C GLU A 103 -0.08 -1.90 6.45
N GLY A 104 -1.24 -1.47 6.94
CA GLY A 104 -1.30 -0.33 7.85
C GLY A 104 -2.50 -0.37 8.79
N LEU A 105 -2.36 0.25 9.95
CA LEU A 105 -3.42 0.43 10.92
C LEU A 105 -3.96 1.85 10.81
N MET A 106 -5.28 1.98 10.73
CA MET A 106 -5.98 3.25 10.81
C MET A 106 -6.86 3.27 12.06
N GLU A 107 -6.67 4.27 12.89
CA GLU A 107 -7.48 4.46 14.10
C GLU A 107 -8.53 5.54 13.88
N GLY A 108 -9.75 5.25 14.30
CA GLY A 108 -10.85 6.20 14.23
C GLY A 108 -12.16 5.64 14.78
N ASN A 109 -13.11 6.53 15.02
CA ASN A 109 -14.40 6.16 15.59
C ASN A 109 -15.40 5.88 14.48
N ARG A 110 -16.15 4.77 14.60
CA ARG A 110 -17.20 4.35 13.65
C ARG A 110 -16.73 4.31 12.20
N PRO A 111 -15.76 3.46 11.86
CA PRO A 111 -15.27 3.35 10.50
C PRO A 111 -16.37 2.88 9.54
N VAL A 112 -16.43 3.52 8.38
CA VAL A 112 -17.30 3.16 7.26
C VAL A 112 -16.45 3.06 6.01
N LEU A 113 -16.53 1.94 5.32
CA LEU A 113 -15.87 1.71 4.03
C LEU A 113 -16.85 1.97 2.90
N CYS A 114 -16.49 2.84 1.99
CA CYS A 114 -17.11 2.93 0.67
C CYS A 114 -16.24 2.20 -0.34
N SER A 115 -16.83 1.22 -1.00
CA SER A 115 -16.26 0.49 -2.12
C SER A 115 -17.18 0.60 -3.33
N ASN A 116 -16.67 0.28 -4.51
CA ASN A 116 -17.40 0.38 -5.76
C ASN A 116 -17.35 -0.96 -6.50
N SER A 117 -18.48 -1.36 -7.12
CA SER A 117 -18.61 -2.63 -7.81
C SER A 117 -17.76 -2.77 -9.08
N GLY A 118 -17.21 -1.67 -9.57
CA GLY A 118 -16.43 -1.68 -10.81
C GLY A 118 -17.25 -2.02 -12.04
N ASP A 119 -16.56 -2.43 -13.10
CA ASP A 119 -17.18 -2.86 -14.35
C ASP A 119 -17.66 -4.33 -14.22
N ASN A 120 -18.95 -4.53 -14.27
CA ASN A 120 -19.58 -5.86 -14.23
C ASN A 120 -20.40 -6.17 -15.49
N PHE A 121 -20.18 -5.44 -16.57
CA PHE A 121 -20.90 -5.56 -17.85
C PHE A 121 -22.43 -5.40 -17.72
N SER A 122 -22.90 -4.72 -16.69
CA SER A 122 -24.33 -4.46 -16.47
C SER A 122 -24.61 -2.97 -16.42
N ALA A 123 -25.89 -2.62 -16.52
CA ALA A 123 -26.35 -1.25 -16.30
C ALA A 123 -26.13 -0.73 -14.87
N TYR A 124 -25.79 -1.64 -13.95
CA TYR A 124 -25.53 -1.38 -12.54
C TYR A 124 -24.04 -1.44 -12.21
N GLY A 125 -23.15 -1.29 -13.21
CA GLY A 125 -21.71 -1.15 -12.98
C GLY A 125 -21.40 0.14 -12.24
N TYR A 126 -20.30 0.12 -11.48
CA TYR A 126 -19.79 1.27 -10.72
C TYR A 126 -20.70 1.79 -9.61
N GLU A 127 -21.55 0.93 -9.04
CA GLU A 127 -22.37 1.29 -7.88
C GLU A 127 -21.56 1.30 -6.59
N ASP A 128 -21.78 2.33 -5.77
CA ASP A 128 -21.16 2.46 -4.45
C ASP A 128 -21.84 1.57 -3.40
N THR A 129 -21.02 0.92 -2.60
CA THR A 129 -21.46 0.14 -1.43
C THR A 129 -20.85 0.74 -0.17
N TRP A 130 -21.67 0.98 0.85
CA TRP A 130 -21.24 1.52 2.12
C TRP A 130 -21.33 0.43 3.20
N THR A 131 -20.18 0.02 3.73
CA THR A 131 -20.08 -1.01 4.76
C THR A 131 -19.70 -0.38 6.08
N HIS A 132 -20.55 -0.56 7.09
CA HIS A 132 -20.27 -0.19 8.47
C HIS A 132 -19.52 -1.33 9.15
N PHE A 133 -18.31 -1.07 9.60
CA PHE A 133 -17.54 -2.06 10.32
C PHE A 133 -18.10 -2.28 11.73
N GLN A 134 -18.33 -3.54 12.04
CA GLN A 134 -18.55 -4.04 13.38
C GLN A 134 -17.28 -4.73 13.88
N GLU A 135 -17.18 -5.02 15.16
CA GLU A 135 -16.04 -5.77 15.70
C GLU A 135 -15.81 -7.06 14.91
N GLN A 136 -14.54 -7.30 14.53
CA GLN A 136 -14.08 -8.47 13.78
C GLN A 136 -14.65 -8.62 12.34
N ALA A 137 -15.19 -7.56 11.76
CA ALA A 137 -15.60 -7.62 10.35
C ALA A 137 -14.37 -7.65 9.43
N ILE A 138 -14.37 -8.58 8.48
CA ILE A 138 -13.37 -8.68 7.40
C ILE A 138 -14.07 -8.39 6.08
N CYS A 139 -13.52 -7.47 5.31
CA CYS A 139 -13.93 -7.20 3.94
C CYS A 139 -12.78 -7.54 3.00
N ARG A 140 -13.03 -8.37 2.00
CA ARG A 140 -12.04 -8.75 1.00
C ARG A 140 -12.53 -8.41 -0.39
N PHE A 141 -11.68 -7.76 -1.16
CA PHE A 141 -11.94 -7.31 -2.52
C PHE A 141 -10.86 -7.86 -3.45
N THR A 142 -11.28 -8.44 -4.58
CA THR A 142 -10.36 -8.92 -5.60
C THR A 142 -11.10 -8.96 -6.95
N PRO A 143 -10.48 -8.50 -8.06
CA PRO A 143 -11.05 -8.65 -9.40
C PRO A 143 -11.24 -10.11 -9.76
N GLN A 144 -12.26 -10.40 -10.59
CA GLN A 144 -12.59 -11.80 -10.94
C GLN A 144 -11.81 -12.32 -12.16
N THR A 145 -11.47 -11.45 -13.12
CA THR A 145 -10.91 -11.87 -14.42
C THR A 145 -9.52 -11.34 -14.72
N GLY A 146 -8.79 -10.83 -13.72
CA GLY A 146 -7.44 -10.27 -13.88
C GLY A 146 -7.40 -8.84 -14.42
N ARG A 147 -8.55 -8.22 -14.73
CA ARG A 147 -8.66 -6.76 -14.98
C ARG A 147 -8.88 -6.05 -13.65
N SER A 148 -8.17 -4.97 -13.40
CA SER A 148 -8.17 -4.29 -12.10
C SER A 148 -9.52 -3.73 -11.64
N SER A 149 -10.47 -3.53 -12.55
CA SER A 149 -11.80 -2.98 -12.25
C SER A 149 -12.95 -3.98 -12.42
N ASP A 150 -12.67 -5.26 -12.66
CA ASP A 150 -13.68 -6.26 -12.93
C ASP A 150 -14.37 -6.73 -11.64
N HIS A 151 -15.67 -6.42 -11.49
CA HIS A 151 -16.52 -6.70 -10.32
C HIS A 151 -16.07 -6.03 -9.00
N CYS A 152 -14.95 -5.31 -8.98
CA CYS A 152 -14.58 -4.42 -7.90
C CYS A 152 -13.62 -3.34 -8.40
N PHE A 153 -13.83 -2.11 -7.97
CA PHE A 153 -13.03 -0.98 -8.40
C PHE A 153 -11.85 -0.73 -7.44
N PRO A 154 -10.64 -0.47 -7.93
CA PRO A 154 -9.44 -0.36 -7.09
C PRO A 154 -9.35 0.98 -6.32
N TYR A 155 -10.47 1.53 -5.91
CA TYR A 155 -10.58 2.76 -5.13
C TYR A 155 -11.49 2.53 -3.93
N PHE A 156 -11.02 2.94 -2.77
CA PHE A 156 -11.73 2.80 -1.52
C PHE A 156 -11.73 4.13 -0.78
N LYS A 157 -12.78 4.37 -0.02
CA LYS A 157 -12.86 5.50 0.91
C LYS A 157 -13.19 4.95 2.29
N VAL A 158 -12.30 5.19 3.24
CA VAL A 158 -12.56 4.93 4.65
C VAL A 158 -12.92 6.24 5.34
N GLN A 159 -14.10 6.31 5.96
CA GLN A 159 -14.56 7.47 6.72
C GLN A 159 -14.67 7.10 8.19
N PHE A 160 -14.37 8.07 9.04
CA PHE A 160 -14.57 7.99 10.48
C PHE A 160 -15.59 9.02 10.94
N GLY A 161 -16.31 8.73 12.04
CA GLY A 161 -17.41 9.57 12.53
C GLY A 161 -17.00 10.99 12.96
N ASP A 162 -15.72 11.26 13.13
CA ASP A 162 -15.14 12.57 13.45
C ASP A 162 -14.76 13.42 12.22
N ARG A 163 -15.33 13.10 11.06
CA ARG A 163 -15.07 13.73 9.76
C ARG A 163 -13.62 13.58 9.27
N LYS A 164 -12.94 12.55 9.66
CA LYS A 164 -11.67 12.12 9.08
C LYS A 164 -11.93 11.03 8.06
N GLY A 165 -11.01 10.84 7.15
CA GLY A 165 -11.10 9.77 6.18
C GLY A 165 -9.86 9.72 5.30
N LEU A 166 -9.73 8.60 4.62
CA LEU A 166 -8.67 8.33 3.68
C LEU A 166 -9.27 7.79 2.38
N ASN A 167 -8.80 8.29 1.25
CA ASN A 167 -9.04 7.67 -0.04
C ASN A 167 -7.81 6.82 -0.39
N ILE A 168 -8.04 5.57 -0.76
CA ILE A 168 -7.02 4.60 -1.11
C ILE A 168 -7.22 4.21 -2.57
N ALA A 169 -6.15 4.25 -3.36
CA ALA A 169 -6.15 3.81 -4.75
C ALA A 169 -5.09 2.72 -4.95
N ILE A 170 -5.44 1.65 -5.64
CA ILE A 170 -4.51 0.59 -6.03
C ILE A 170 -4.15 0.82 -7.49
N GLY A 171 -2.90 1.24 -7.75
CA GLY A 171 -2.37 1.57 -9.08
C GLY A 171 -1.97 0.35 -9.92
N TRP A 172 -2.39 -0.86 -9.56
CA TRP A 172 -2.03 -2.08 -10.28
C TRP A 172 -3.05 -2.41 -11.37
N PRO A 173 -2.64 -2.58 -12.64
CA PRO A 173 -3.57 -2.74 -13.77
C PRO A 173 -4.12 -4.16 -13.93
N ALA A 174 -3.69 -5.12 -13.13
CA ALA A 174 -4.07 -6.51 -13.22
C ALA A 174 -4.72 -7.01 -11.91
N GLN A 175 -4.50 -8.26 -11.55
CA GLN A 175 -5.05 -8.86 -10.35
C GLN A 175 -4.43 -8.25 -9.07
N TRP A 176 -5.29 -7.86 -8.14
CA TRP A 176 -4.92 -7.33 -6.82
C TRP A 176 -5.87 -7.88 -5.76
N MET A 177 -5.53 -7.69 -4.51
CA MET A 177 -6.40 -7.99 -3.38
C MET A 177 -6.27 -6.88 -2.32
N ALA A 178 -7.39 -6.48 -1.74
CA ALA A 178 -7.46 -5.65 -0.54
C ALA A 178 -8.31 -6.36 0.52
N GLU A 179 -7.84 -6.30 1.77
CA GLU A 179 -8.52 -6.88 2.92
C GLU A 179 -8.51 -5.90 4.08
#